data_6e2e9088dd5356bc627504438b718328
#
_entry.id   6e2e9088dd5356bc627504438b718328
#
_cell.length_a   1.000
_cell.length_b   1.000
_cell.length_c   1.000
_cell.angle_alpha   90.00
_cell.angle_beta   90.00
_cell.angle_gamma   90.00
#
_symmetry.space_group_name_H-M   'P 1'
#
loop_
_entity.id
_entity.type
_entity.pdbx_description
1 polymer ?
#
loop_
_entity_poly.entity_id
_entity_poly.type
_entity_poly.pdbx_seq_one_letter_code
_entity_poly.pdbx_strand_id
1 'polypeptide(L)'
;MIKNEFIKRVLSTLILIPITLYVIIEGSILFNFFIFICFIVTAYEWLQMSKMNIQKIFGLFFIVISFYSIFKIRNDFNRDYFHILLIAIICVSTDTGGYIFGKILKGPKLTKLSPNKTYAGVFGSFLLSIIFTILFFELILKNYNFRFTEETFIFVIVVSLVSQLGDIIISYFKRISKIKDT
;
A
#
# COMPACT_ATOMS: atom_id res chain seq x y z
N MET A 1 28.06 -8.03 3.94
CA MET A 1 27.16 -6.92 4.25
C MET A 1 25.74 -7.15 3.74
N ILE A 2 25.52 -7.48 2.47
CA ILE A 2 24.17 -7.63 1.85
C ILE A 2 23.28 -8.70 2.58
N LYS A 3 23.86 -9.80 3.02
CA LYS A 3 23.14 -10.88 3.70
C LYS A 3 22.53 -10.44 5.06
N ASN A 4 23.22 -9.58 5.79
CA ASN A 4 22.74 -9.07 7.09
C ASN A 4 21.61 -8.05 6.93
N GLU A 5 21.62 -7.24 5.88
CA GLU A 5 20.54 -6.30 5.57
C GLU A 5 19.26 -7.00 5.15
N PHE A 6 19.38 -8.04 4.32
CA PHE A 6 18.24 -8.87 3.92
C PHE A 6 17.60 -9.56 5.13
N ILE A 7 18.41 -10.18 6.02
CA ILE A 7 17.91 -10.83 7.22
C ILE A 7 17.20 -9.83 8.15
N LYS A 8 17.75 -8.63 8.34
CA LYS A 8 17.11 -7.58 9.14
C LYS A 8 15.73 -7.18 8.57
N ARG A 9 15.63 -7.01 7.25
CA ARG A 9 14.36 -6.69 6.57
C ARG A 9 13.33 -7.81 6.73
N VAL A 10 13.73 -9.07 6.56
CA VAL A 10 12.85 -10.22 6.76
C VAL A 10 12.36 -10.30 8.21
N LEU A 11 13.26 -10.13 9.19
CA LEU A 11 12.90 -10.17 10.61
C LEU A 11 11.95 -9.02 10.98
N SER A 12 12.21 -7.79 10.51
CA SER A 12 11.31 -6.67 10.77
C SER A 12 9.92 -6.90 10.16
N THR A 13 9.85 -7.44 8.94
CA THR A 13 8.58 -7.75 8.28
C THR A 13 7.80 -8.83 9.02
N LEU A 14 8.48 -9.90 9.47
CA LEU A 14 7.87 -10.98 10.25
C LEU A 14 7.28 -10.52 11.59
N ILE A 15 7.84 -9.47 12.18
CA ILE A 15 7.32 -8.87 13.42
C ILE A 15 6.20 -7.87 13.13
N LEU A 16 6.40 -7.00 12.12
CA LEU A 16 5.46 -5.92 11.84
C LEU A 16 4.13 -6.41 11.27
N ILE A 17 4.13 -7.45 10.42
CA ILE A 17 2.88 -7.97 9.83
C ILE A 17 1.91 -8.48 10.90
N PRO A 18 2.29 -9.37 11.83
CA PRO A 18 1.38 -9.82 12.88
C PRO A 18 0.88 -8.69 13.79
N ILE A 19 1.77 -7.76 14.14
CA ILE A 19 1.40 -6.60 14.97
C ILE A 19 0.37 -5.74 14.23
N THR A 20 0.60 -5.44 12.95
CA THR A 20 -0.32 -4.62 12.15
C THR A 20 -1.68 -5.31 12.00
N LEU A 21 -1.69 -6.63 11.72
CA LEU A 21 -2.92 -7.40 11.62
C LEU A 21 -3.69 -7.42 12.94
N TYR A 22 -3.00 -7.65 14.06
CA TYR A 22 -3.60 -7.63 15.38
C TYR A 22 -4.26 -6.27 15.68
N VAL A 23 -3.55 -5.17 15.42
CA VAL A 23 -4.06 -3.81 15.64
C VAL A 23 -5.25 -3.50 14.74
N ILE A 24 -5.26 -3.95 13.49
CA ILE A 24 -6.39 -3.77 12.57
C ILE A 24 -7.62 -4.54 13.05
N ILE A 25 -7.46 -5.78 13.51
CA ILE A 25 -8.55 -6.65 13.97
C ILE A 25 -9.14 -6.11 15.27
N GLU A 26 -8.29 -5.82 16.26
CA GLU A 26 -8.71 -5.29 17.56
C GLU A 26 -9.39 -3.93 17.43
N GLY A 27 -8.85 -3.05 16.58
CA GLY A 27 -9.41 -1.72 16.33
C GLY A 27 -9.33 -0.81 17.54
N SER A 28 -10.41 -0.03 17.80
CA SER A 28 -10.57 0.80 18.98
C SER A 28 -9.41 1.79 19.20
N ILE A 29 -9.01 2.02 20.44
CA ILE A 29 -7.93 2.95 20.83
C ILE A 29 -6.57 2.52 20.27
N LEU A 30 -6.28 1.21 20.23
CA LEU A 30 -5.01 0.69 19.72
C LEU A 30 -4.80 1.04 18.25
N PHE A 31 -5.83 0.86 17.41
CA PHE A 31 -5.78 1.21 16.01
C PHE A 31 -5.58 2.72 15.80
N ASN A 32 -6.33 3.53 16.54
CA ASN A 32 -6.22 4.99 16.43
C ASN A 32 -4.82 5.49 16.84
N PHE A 33 -4.24 4.93 17.89
CA PHE A 33 -2.89 5.25 18.33
C PHE A 33 -1.83 4.82 17.31
N PHE A 34 -1.98 3.62 16.76
CA PHE A 34 -1.08 3.12 15.71
C PHE A 34 -1.11 4.00 14.45
N ILE A 35 -2.31 4.34 13.96
CA ILE A 35 -2.49 5.21 12.80
C ILE A 35 -1.92 6.60 13.06
N PHE A 36 -2.07 7.13 14.28
CA PHE A 36 -1.51 8.42 14.66
C PHE A 36 0.04 8.41 14.64
N ILE A 37 0.67 7.33 15.12
CA ILE A 37 2.13 7.17 15.02
C ILE A 37 2.56 7.12 13.56
N CYS A 38 1.89 6.30 12.73
CA CYS A 38 2.19 6.21 11.30
C CYS A 38 2.04 7.57 10.59
N PHE A 39 1.01 8.34 10.96
CA PHE A 39 0.81 9.70 10.45
C PHE A 39 1.98 10.61 10.76
N ILE A 40 2.43 10.64 12.02
CA ILE A 40 3.57 11.49 12.44
C ILE A 40 4.84 11.11 11.68
N VAL A 41 5.15 9.81 11.60
CA VAL A 41 6.35 9.32 10.90
C VAL A 41 6.30 9.70 9.42
N THR A 42 5.17 9.44 8.76
CA THR A 42 5.00 9.74 7.32
C THR A 42 5.06 11.25 7.05
N ALA A 43 4.45 12.07 7.90
CA ALA A 43 4.49 13.52 7.78
C ALA A 43 5.92 14.06 7.98
N TYR A 44 6.66 13.53 8.95
CA TYR A 44 8.05 13.89 9.20
C TYR A 44 8.95 13.54 7.99
N GLU A 45 8.85 12.32 7.47
CA GLU A 45 9.61 11.90 6.28
C GLU A 45 9.27 12.77 5.06
N TRP A 46 7.98 13.08 4.85
CA TRP A 46 7.56 13.96 3.78
C TRP A 46 8.18 15.36 3.88
N LEU A 47 8.19 15.95 5.08
CA LEU A 47 8.80 17.26 5.31
C LEU A 47 10.30 17.28 5.04
N GLN A 48 11.00 16.21 5.37
CA GLN A 48 12.42 16.06 5.06
C GLN A 48 12.69 15.91 3.55
N MET A 49 11.84 15.18 2.83
CA MET A 49 11.99 14.98 1.39
C MET A 49 11.64 16.24 0.58
N SER A 50 10.72 17.05 1.06
CA SER A 50 10.17 18.18 0.30
C SER A 50 11.06 19.41 0.41
N LYS A 51 11.57 19.92 -0.72
CA LYS A 51 12.42 21.11 -0.75
C LYS A 51 11.62 22.42 -0.85
N MET A 52 10.54 22.41 -1.64
CA MET A 52 9.71 23.60 -1.87
C MET A 52 8.55 23.66 -0.88
N ASN A 53 8.24 24.87 -0.38
CA ASN A 53 7.12 25.07 0.56
C ASN A 53 5.78 24.61 -0.01
N ILE A 54 5.52 24.85 -1.28
CA ILE A 54 4.31 24.38 -1.97
C ILE A 54 4.19 22.85 -1.92
N GLN A 55 5.28 22.11 -2.17
CA GLN A 55 5.29 20.64 -2.10
C GLN A 55 5.02 20.15 -0.68
N LYS A 56 5.57 20.82 0.34
CA LYS A 56 5.31 20.50 1.75
C LYS A 56 3.82 20.59 2.07
N ILE A 57 3.19 21.71 1.69
CA ILE A 57 1.77 21.96 1.97
C ILE A 57 0.87 20.93 1.27
N PHE A 58 1.04 20.73 -0.05
CA PHE A 58 0.22 19.76 -0.79
C PHE A 58 0.39 18.33 -0.29
N GLY A 59 1.61 17.91 0.02
CA GLY A 59 1.84 16.57 0.53
C GLY A 59 1.28 16.38 1.94
N LEU A 60 1.43 17.36 2.85
CA LEU A 60 0.81 17.29 4.17
C LEU A 60 -0.72 17.22 4.05
N PHE A 61 -1.34 18.02 3.19
CA PHE A 61 -2.77 17.97 2.94
C PHE A 61 -3.21 16.58 2.45
N PHE A 62 -2.48 16.00 1.50
CA PHE A 62 -2.74 14.64 1.01
C PHE A 62 -2.59 13.59 2.12
N ILE A 63 -1.53 13.67 2.95
CA ILE A 63 -1.30 12.77 4.07
C ILE A 63 -2.46 12.87 5.08
N VAL A 64 -2.88 14.09 5.46
CA VAL A 64 -4.00 14.30 6.39
C VAL A 64 -5.28 13.64 5.85
N ILE A 65 -5.64 13.86 4.58
CA ILE A 65 -6.83 13.27 3.97
C ILE A 65 -6.72 11.73 3.96
N SER A 66 -5.55 11.20 3.59
CA SER A 66 -5.33 9.74 3.52
C SER A 66 -5.51 9.07 4.87
N PHE A 67 -4.87 9.59 5.91
CA PHE A 67 -4.98 9.04 7.27
C PHE A 67 -6.37 9.23 7.87
N TYR A 68 -7.02 10.36 7.61
CA TYR A 68 -8.41 10.59 7.98
C TYR A 68 -9.36 9.59 7.31
N SER A 69 -9.14 9.28 6.03
CA SER A 69 -9.94 8.28 5.30
C SER A 69 -9.77 6.88 5.90
N ILE A 70 -8.53 6.49 6.24
CA ILE A 70 -8.27 5.21 6.92
C ILE A 70 -9.00 5.14 8.26
N PHE A 71 -8.90 6.22 9.06
CA PHE A 71 -9.60 6.34 10.34
C PHE A 71 -11.12 6.19 10.16
N LYS A 72 -11.71 6.87 9.18
CA LYS A 72 -13.14 6.78 8.88
C LYS A 72 -13.56 5.39 8.42
N ILE A 73 -12.85 4.79 7.49
CA ILE A 73 -13.15 3.43 7.00
C ILE A 73 -13.22 2.44 8.17
N ARG A 74 -12.30 2.56 9.15
CA ARG A 74 -12.28 1.62 10.28
C ARG A 74 -13.36 1.88 11.32
N ASN A 75 -13.73 3.14 11.55
CA ASN A 75 -14.63 3.50 12.64
C ASN A 75 -16.10 3.66 12.23
N ASP A 76 -16.38 4.14 11.00
CA ASP A 76 -17.74 4.48 10.55
C ASP A 76 -18.43 3.30 9.83
N PHE A 77 -17.70 2.45 9.09
CA PHE A 77 -18.26 1.28 8.41
C PHE A 77 -18.46 0.12 9.38
N ASN A 78 -19.54 0.14 10.16
CA ASN A 78 -19.95 -0.90 11.12
C ASN A 78 -18.81 -1.41 12.05
N ARG A 79 -17.70 -0.68 12.16
CA ARG A 79 -16.46 -1.04 12.85
C ARG A 79 -15.80 -2.33 12.33
N ASP A 80 -16.13 -2.74 11.10
CA ASP A 80 -15.58 -3.96 10.51
C ASP A 80 -14.18 -3.74 9.96
N TYR A 81 -13.25 -4.60 10.37
CA TYR A 81 -11.87 -4.59 9.91
C TYR A 81 -11.72 -5.10 8.47
N PHE A 82 -12.75 -5.73 7.90
CA PHE A 82 -12.68 -6.35 6.57
C PHE A 82 -12.33 -5.37 5.45
N HIS A 83 -12.88 -4.16 5.47
CA HIS A 83 -12.59 -3.15 4.45
C HIS A 83 -11.13 -2.71 4.46
N ILE A 84 -10.54 -2.52 5.64
CA ILE A 84 -9.12 -2.19 5.77
C ILE A 84 -8.25 -3.37 5.32
N LEU A 85 -8.59 -4.60 5.72
CA LEU A 85 -7.87 -5.79 5.27
C LEU A 85 -7.96 -5.97 3.76
N LEU A 86 -9.13 -5.75 3.17
CA LEU A 86 -9.32 -5.83 1.73
C LEU A 86 -8.39 -4.85 0.99
N ILE A 87 -8.38 -3.58 1.40
CA ILE A 87 -7.50 -2.56 0.83
C ILE A 87 -6.03 -2.96 1.01
N ALA A 88 -5.64 -3.42 2.20
CA ALA A 88 -4.27 -3.85 2.48
C ALA A 88 -3.85 -5.03 1.58
N ILE A 89 -4.72 -6.03 1.41
CA ILE A 89 -4.46 -7.18 0.52
C ILE A 89 -4.29 -6.71 -0.93
N ILE A 90 -5.17 -5.82 -1.42
CA ILE A 90 -5.07 -5.28 -2.78
C ILE A 90 -3.73 -4.55 -2.96
N CYS A 91 -3.34 -3.67 -2.05
CA CYS A 91 -2.08 -2.93 -2.14
C CYS A 91 -0.86 -3.86 -2.11
N VAL A 92 -0.79 -4.78 -1.13
CA VAL A 92 0.34 -5.71 -0.99
C VAL A 92 0.45 -6.65 -2.20
N SER A 93 -0.68 -7.16 -2.69
CA SER A 93 -0.67 -8.04 -3.88
C SER A 93 -0.34 -7.27 -5.17
N THR A 94 -0.76 -6.01 -5.29
CA THR A 94 -0.37 -5.11 -6.38
C THR A 94 1.15 -4.93 -6.44
N ASP A 95 1.77 -4.60 -5.31
CA ASP A 95 3.21 -4.37 -5.22
C ASP A 95 4.01 -5.66 -5.47
N THR A 96 3.55 -6.76 -4.87
CA THR A 96 4.16 -8.07 -5.06
C THR A 96 4.06 -8.52 -6.51
N GLY A 97 2.89 -8.36 -7.13
CA GLY A 97 2.67 -8.68 -8.54
C GLY A 97 3.56 -7.85 -9.47
N GLY A 98 3.62 -6.56 -9.22
CA GLY A 98 4.49 -5.64 -9.96
C GLY A 98 5.96 -6.02 -9.90
N TYR A 99 6.43 -6.40 -8.71
CA TYR A 99 7.81 -6.85 -8.51
C TYR A 99 8.09 -8.19 -9.17
N ILE A 100 7.27 -9.21 -8.93
CA ILE A 100 7.48 -10.58 -9.45
C ILE A 100 7.44 -10.59 -10.97
N PHE A 101 6.35 -10.11 -11.56
CA PHE A 101 6.16 -10.14 -13.00
C PHE A 101 7.12 -9.18 -13.72
N GLY A 102 7.40 -8.02 -13.14
CA GLY A 102 8.39 -7.10 -13.67
C GLY A 102 9.79 -7.67 -13.72
N LYS A 103 10.18 -8.48 -12.73
CA LYS A 103 11.50 -9.11 -12.66
C LYS A 103 11.62 -10.35 -13.54
N ILE A 104 10.56 -11.16 -13.63
CA ILE A 104 10.57 -12.42 -14.40
C ILE A 104 10.43 -12.14 -15.91
N LEU A 105 9.43 -11.35 -16.29
CA LEU A 105 9.10 -11.13 -17.70
C LEU A 105 9.94 -10.02 -18.36
N LYS A 106 10.64 -9.18 -17.59
CA LYS A 106 11.59 -8.16 -18.08
C LYS A 106 11.07 -7.36 -19.29
N GLY A 107 9.84 -6.91 -19.29
CA GLY A 107 9.24 -6.16 -20.39
C GLY A 107 9.80 -4.73 -20.55
N PRO A 108 9.30 -3.97 -21.54
CA PRO A 108 9.66 -2.57 -21.71
C PRO A 108 9.33 -1.75 -20.44
N LYS A 109 10.17 -0.74 -20.19
CA LYS A 109 10.02 0.13 -19.01
C LYS A 109 8.79 1.01 -19.15
N LEU A 110 8.02 1.15 -18.08
CA LEU A 110 6.79 1.93 -18.06
C LEU A 110 7.06 3.43 -18.18
N THR A 111 8.04 3.94 -17.40
CA THR A 111 8.39 5.36 -17.38
C THR A 111 9.88 5.57 -17.18
N LYS A 112 10.40 6.73 -17.67
CA LYS A 112 11.76 7.16 -17.38
C LYS A 112 11.95 7.55 -15.90
N LEU A 113 10.87 7.89 -15.21
CA LEU A 113 10.85 8.32 -13.80
C LEU A 113 11.07 7.16 -12.85
N SER A 114 10.53 5.99 -13.17
CA SER A 114 10.68 4.77 -12.38
C SER A 114 11.22 3.64 -13.28
N PRO A 115 12.54 3.54 -13.48
CA PRO A 115 13.15 2.61 -14.43
C PRO A 115 13.00 1.14 -14.06
N ASN A 116 12.56 0.84 -12.84
CA ASN A 116 12.32 -0.51 -12.38
C ASN A 116 10.89 -1.00 -12.66
N LYS A 117 9.96 -0.09 -13.05
CA LYS A 117 8.59 -0.45 -13.41
C LYS A 117 8.49 -0.81 -14.89
N THR A 118 7.86 -1.94 -15.17
CA THR A 118 7.65 -2.48 -16.53
C THR A 118 6.17 -2.67 -16.82
N TYR A 119 5.78 -2.71 -18.09
CA TYR A 119 4.39 -3.03 -18.49
C TYR A 119 3.97 -4.43 -18.02
N ALA A 120 4.88 -5.40 -18.07
CA ALA A 120 4.64 -6.74 -17.54
C ALA A 120 4.37 -6.70 -16.01
N GLY A 121 5.07 -5.83 -15.28
CA GLY A 121 4.81 -5.62 -13.86
C GLY A 121 3.42 -5.03 -13.60
N VAL A 122 2.98 -4.05 -14.41
CA VAL A 122 1.61 -3.48 -14.30
C VAL A 122 0.56 -4.57 -14.48
N PHE A 123 0.71 -5.40 -15.53
CA PHE A 123 -0.21 -6.53 -15.76
C PHE A 123 -0.20 -7.50 -14.56
N GLY A 124 0.99 -7.87 -14.06
CA GLY A 124 1.14 -8.74 -12.90
C GLY A 124 0.55 -8.17 -11.62
N SER A 125 0.59 -6.86 -11.45
CA SER A 125 -0.06 -6.15 -10.34
C SER A 125 -1.58 -6.36 -10.33
N PHE A 126 -2.25 -6.13 -11.46
CA PHE A 126 -3.69 -6.36 -11.58
C PHE A 126 -4.04 -7.83 -11.42
N LEU A 127 -3.29 -8.73 -12.05
CA LEU A 127 -3.54 -10.16 -11.99
C LEU A 127 -3.46 -10.69 -10.55
N LEU A 128 -2.37 -10.39 -9.82
CA LEU A 128 -2.24 -10.85 -8.44
C LEU A 128 -3.23 -10.18 -7.50
N SER A 129 -3.54 -8.89 -7.67
CA SER A 129 -4.54 -8.23 -6.83
C SER A 129 -5.93 -8.89 -6.96
N ILE A 130 -6.34 -9.26 -8.16
CA ILE A 130 -7.60 -9.97 -8.40
C ILE A 130 -7.57 -11.37 -7.76
N ILE A 131 -6.51 -12.15 -8.02
CA ILE A 131 -6.38 -13.51 -7.48
C ILE A 131 -6.42 -13.51 -5.96
N PHE A 132 -5.60 -12.67 -5.30
CA PHE A 132 -5.57 -12.63 -3.83
C PHE A 132 -6.86 -12.09 -3.23
N THR A 133 -7.55 -11.18 -3.91
CA THR A 133 -8.87 -10.73 -3.45
C THR A 133 -9.91 -11.84 -3.56
N ILE A 134 -9.95 -12.60 -4.66
CA ILE A 134 -10.86 -13.75 -4.77
C ILE A 134 -10.57 -14.76 -3.67
N LEU A 135 -9.30 -15.10 -3.42
CA LEU A 135 -8.91 -16.00 -2.34
C LEU A 135 -9.32 -15.46 -0.97
N PHE A 136 -9.23 -14.18 -0.73
CA PHE A 136 -9.67 -13.55 0.51
C PHE A 136 -11.18 -13.72 0.73
N PHE A 137 -11.98 -13.51 -0.32
CA PHE A 137 -13.44 -13.74 -0.24
C PHE A 137 -13.78 -15.20 -0.01
N GLU A 138 -13.14 -16.12 -0.74
CA GLU A 138 -13.41 -17.55 -0.62
C GLU A 138 -12.95 -18.16 0.72
N LEU A 139 -11.80 -17.76 1.24
CA LEU A 139 -11.23 -18.37 2.44
C LEU A 139 -11.69 -17.70 3.73
N ILE A 140 -11.85 -16.38 3.74
CA ILE A 140 -12.10 -15.62 4.96
C ILE A 140 -13.56 -15.15 5.04
N LEU A 141 -14.09 -14.60 3.95
CA LEU A 141 -15.42 -13.96 3.96
C LEU A 141 -16.57 -14.90 3.62
N LYS A 142 -16.29 -16.12 3.16
CA LYS A 142 -17.32 -17.12 2.84
C LYS A 142 -18.30 -17.35 4.00
N ASN A 143 -17.81 -17.40 5.23
CA ASN A 143 -18.62 -17.62 6.42
C ASN A 143 -19.52 -16.41 6.78
N TYR A 144 -19.24 -15.24 6.21
CA TYR A 144 -19.99 -14.00 6.44
C TYR A 144 -20.95 -13.67 5.30
N ASN A 145 -21.20 -14.61 4.36
CA ASN A 145 -22.05 -14.44 3.18
C ASN A 145 -21.60 -13.33 2.21
N PHE A 146 -20.37 -12.85 2.31
CA PHE A 146 -19.81 -11.94 1.32
C PHE A 146 -19.35 -12.73 0.10
N ARG A 147 -19.67 -12.20 -1.09
CA ARG A 147 -19.26 -12.79 -2.37
C ARG A 147 -18.49 -11.76 -3.17
N PHE A 148 -17.59 -12.27 -4.00
CA PHE A 148 -16.90 -11.44 -4.98
C PHE A 148 -17.89 -11.03 -6.08
N THR A 149 -18.14 -9.73 -6.23
CA THR A 149 -19.11 -9.15 -7.18
C THR A 149 -18.39 -8.33 -8.25
N GLU A 150 -19.13 -7.90 -9.28
CA GLU A 150 -18.62 -6.97 -10.28
C GLU A 150 -18.14 -5.64 -9.67
N GLU A 151 -18.86 -5.14 -8.68
CA GLU A 151 -18.45 -3.94 -7.94
C GLU A 151 -17.11 -4.13 -7.22
N THR A 152 -16.92 -5.30 -6.59
CA THR A 152 -15.65 -5.65 -5.95
C THR A 152 -14.51 -5.72 -6.98
N PHE A 153 -14.79 -6.29 -8.16
CA PHE A 153 -13.80 -6.35 -9.23
C PHE A 153 -13.36 -4.95 -9.67
N ILE A 154 -14.32 -4.05 -9.94
CA ILE A 154 -14.03 -2.65 -10.30
C ILE A 154 -13.23 -1.96 -9.18
N PHE A 155 -13.62 -2.16 -7.92
CA PHE A 155 -12.93 -1.63 -6.76
C PHE A 155 -11.46 -2.08 -6.71
N VAL A 156 -11.19 -3.37 -6.92
CA VAL A 156 -9.82 -3.93 -6.96
C VAL A 156 -8.97 -3.26 -8.04
N ILE A 157 -9.54 -3.10 -9.25
CA ILE A 157 -8.84 -2.44 -10.36
C ILE A 157 -8.50 -1.00 -10.02
N VAL A 158 -9.47 -0.24 -9.48
CA VAL A 158 -9.27 1.17 -9.11
C VAL A 158 -8.21 1.31 -8.01
N VAL A 159 -8.30 0.53 -6.93
CA VAL A 159 -7.32 0.59 -5.83
C VAL A 159 -5.93 0.19 -6.30
N SER A 160 -5.81 -0.88 -7.09
CA SER A 160 -4.53 -1.31 -7.68
C SER A 160 -3.93 -0.24 -8.58
N LEU A 161 -4.74 0.42 -9.41
CA LEU A 161 -4.30 1.51 -10.27
C LEU A 161 -3.81 2.72 -9.45
N VAL A 162 -4.56 3.13 -8.43
CA VAL A 162 -4.18 4.24 -7.54
C VAL A 162 -2.89 3.93 -6.79
N SER A 163 -2.71 2.70 -6.28
CA SER A 163 -1.47 2.25 -5.65
C SER A 163 -0.27 2.40 -6.59
N GLN A 164 -0.39 1.92 -7.82
CA GLN A 164 0.68 2.02 -8.82
C GLN A 164 1.02 3.47 -9.21
N LEU A 165 0.00 4.33 -9.33
CA LEU A 165 0.19 5.76 -9.59
C LEU A 165 0.89 6.44 -8.40
N GLY A 166 0.49 6.12 -7.17
CA GLY A 166 1.13 6.62 -5.95
C GLY A 166 2.63 6.35 -5.93
N ASP A 167 3.02 5.12 -6.25
CA ASP A 167 4.44 4.77 -6.35
C ASP A 167 5.23 5.56 -7.39
N ILE A 168 4.61 5.85 -8.55
CA ILE A 168 5.24 6.67 -9.60
C ILE A 168 5.43 8.10 -9.10
N ILE A 169 4.41 8.66 -8.44
CA ILE A 169 4.43 10.01 -7.89
C ILE A 169 5.52 10.13 -6.82
N ILE A 170 5.58 9.21 -5.86
CA ILE A 170 6.61 9.21 -4.81
C ILE A 170 8.01 9.03 -5.42
N SER A 171 8.17 8.17 -6.43
CA SER A 171 9.43 8.01 -7.16
C SER A 171 9.87 9.32 -7.84
N TYR A 172 8.95 10.09 -8.37
CA TYR A 172 9.20 11.41 -8.95
C TYR A 172 9.71 12.41 -7.90
N PHE A 173 9.03 12.51 -6.74
CA PHE A 173 9.46 13.39 -5.65
C PHE A 173 10.83 13.01 -5.10
N LYS A 174 11.12 11.72 -4.88
CA LYS A 174 12.45 11.24 -4.46
C LYS A 174 13.57 11.70 -5.40
N ARG A 175 13.33 11.69 -6.71
CA ARG A 175 14.32 12.15 -7.70
C ARG A 175 14.54 13.65 -7.67
N ILE A 176 13.48 14.45 -7.58
CA ILE A 176 13.60 15.92 -7.44
C ILE A 176 14.39 16.27 -6.19
N SER A 177 14.16 15.55 -5.10
CA SER A 177 14.85 15.76 -3.83
C SER A 177 16.29 15.24 -3.79
N LYS A 178 16.75 14.51 -4.84
CA LYS A 178 18.07 13.84 -4.92
C LYS A 178 18.33 12.85 -3.79
N ILE A 179 17.28 12.33 -3.17
CA ILE A 179 17.34 11.30 -2.13
C ILE A 179 17.19 9.95 -2.83
N LYS A 180 18.24 9.12 -2.75
CA LYS A 180 18.27 7.85 -3.46
C LYS A 180 17.61 6.72 -2.69
N ASP A 181 17.72 6.73 -1.36
CA ASP A 181 17.15 5.74 -0.44
C ASP A 181 16.85 6.42 0.90
N THR A 182 15.67 6.18 1.41
CA THR A 182 15.34 6.32 2.83
C THR A 182 15.07 4.93 3.38
#